data_79dcac60bae0f071fc4f7bf1c4054963
#
_entry.id   79dcac60bae0f071fc4f7bf1c4054963
#
_cell.length_a   1.000
_cell.length_b   1.000
_cell.length_c   1.000
_cell.angle_alpha   90.00
_cell.angle_beta   90.00
_cell.angle_gamma   90.00
#
_symmetry.space_group_name_H-M   'P 1'
#
loop_
_entity.id
_entity.type
_entity.pdbx_description
1 polymer ?
#
loop_
_entity_poly.entity_id
_entity_poly.type
_entity_poly.pdbx_seq_one_letter_code
_entity_poly.pdbx_strand_id
1 'polypeptide(L)'
;MLLSDIAMLMLCGSISGFLAGLLGIGGGMILVPFMILVFNHQGFSQEVIVHMAIATGMATILFTTTSAIWAHHKHGSIDWKLVASLSPGLVIGSLIGGSEIFEALNTSWLSLFFAIFIVYTSIQMLLNKKPKAGRDLPGTLGLFGFGSFAGALSSLVGAGGAFITVPFMLWCNVKPHVAMASSSGLGFPIAAAATVGYMYGSWGHPNLPSGSLGFVYLPAVVCIAVVSIFTAPLGARMARKLDVAQLKRIFGVMLLMLAAFMFNESRKAFGY
;
A
#
# COMPACT_ATOMS: atom_id res chain seq x y z
N MET A 1 -6.54 -6.89 -22.86
CA MET A 1 -5.56 -5.81 -22.58
C MET A 1 -4.84 -5.43 -23.84
N LEU A 2 -4.76 -4.15 -24.18
CA LEU A 2 -3.96 -3.64 -25.26
C LEU A 2 -2.47 -3.65 -24.88
N LEU A 3 -1.57 -3.67 -25.87
CA LEU A 3 -0.12 -3.64 -25.61
C LEU A 3 0.31 -2.36 -24.87
N SER A 4 -0.38 -1.25 -25.12
CA SER A 4 -0.23 0.02 -24.39
C SER A 4 -0.52 -0.09 -22.90
N ASP A 5 -1.58 -0.84 -22.53
CA ASP A 5 -1.96 -1.03 -21.11
C ASP A 5 -0.90 -1.84 -20.38
N ILE A 6 -0.38 -2.90 -21.03
CA ILE A 6 0.70 -3.72 -20.48
C ILE A 6 1.94 -2.86 -20.25
N ALA A 7 2.35 -2.07 -21.23
CA ALA A 7 3.50 -1.19 -21.11
C ALA A 7 3.32 -0.16 -19.98
N MET A 8 2.14 0.42 -19.86
CA MET A 8 1.81 1.37 -18.80
C MET A 8 1.84 0.71 -17.40
N LEU A 9 1.27 -0.48 -17.25
CA LEU A 9 1.30 -1.24 -16.00
C LEU A 9 2.74 -1.65 -15.62
N MET A 10 3.55 -2.06 -16.58
CA MET A 10 4.96 -2.39 -16.31
C MET A 10 5.77 -1.16 -15.93
N LEU A 11 5.54 -0.01 -16.56
CA LEU A 11 6.19 1.26 -16.19
C LEU A 11 5.79 1.67 -14.77
N CYS A 12 4.50 1.65 -14.45
CA CYS A 12 4.00 1.94 -13.11
C CYS A 12 4.55 0.95 -12.08
N GLY A 13 4.63 -0.34 -12.43
CA GLY A 13 5.23 -1.39 -11.61
C GLY A 13 6.71 -1.14 -11.33
N SER A 14 7.47 -0.66 -12.33
CA SER A 14 8.88 -0.32 -12.18
C SER A 14 9.09 0.83 -11.20
N ILE A 15 8.33 1.91 -11.37
CA ILE A 15 8.41 3.11 -10.53
C ILE A 15 7.95 2.77 -9.10
N SER A 16 6.80 2.11 -8.96
CA SER A 16 6.25 1.78 -7.64
C SER A 16 7.11 0.77 -6.90
N GLY A 17 7.64 -0.25 -7.57
CA GLY A 17 8.56 -1.22 -7.00
C GLY A 17 9.86 -0.55 -6.50
N PHE A 18 10.46 0.30 -7.32
CA PHE A 18 11.65 1.06 -6.94
C PHE A 18 11.39 1.94 -5.71
N LEU A 19 10.29 2.71 -5.70
CA LEU A 19 9.92 3.57 -4.58
C LEU A 19 9.50 2.77 -3.34
N ALA A 20 8.86 1.61 -3.52
CA ALA A 20 8.54 0.69 -2.44
C ALA A 20 9.81 0.21 -1.72
N GLY A 21 10.82 -0.22 -2.48
CA GLY A 21 12.11 -0.64 -1.93
C GLY A 21 12.86 0.51 -1.27
N LEU A 22 12.82 1.69 -1.88
CA LEU A 22 13.54 2.87 -1.44
C LEU A 22 13.00 3.46 -0.13
N LEU A 23 11.68 3.55 0.01
CA LEU A 23 10.98 4.17 1.13
C LEU A 23 10.40 3.17 2.14
N GLY A 24 10.35 1.89 1.78
CA GLY A 24 9.72 0.86 2.60
C GLY A 24 8.18 0.96 2.69
N ILE A 25 7.54 1.65 1.73
CA ILE A 25 6.12 2.04 1.82
C ILE A 25 5.18 1.06 1.09
N GLY A 26 5.71 0.03 0.44
CA GLY A 26 4.92 -0.96 -0.29
C GLY A 26 4.41 -0.55 -1.67
N GLY A 27 4.56 0.71 -2.11
CA GLY A 27 4.27 1.17 -3.49
C GLY A 27 2.79 1.30 -3.88
N GLY A 28 1.84 0.77 -3.11
CA GLY A 28 0.42 0.71 -3.46
C GLY A 28 -0.23 2.09 -3.68
N MET A 29 0.14 3.09 -2.90
CA MET A 29 -0.41 4.45 -3.03
C MET A 29 -0.17 5.10 -4.39
N ILE A 30 0.90 4.72 -5.08
CA ILE A 30 1.17 5.21 -6.43
C ILE A 30 0.37 4.39 -7.44
N LEU A 31 0.33 3.08 -7.23
CA LEU A 31 -0.30 2.16 -8.19
C LEU A 31 -1.80 2.42 -8.32
N VAL A 32 -2.51 2.70 -7.23
CA VAL A 32 -3.97 2.84 -7.23
C VAL A 32 -4.45 3.91 -8.23
N PRO A 33 -3.97 5.19 -8.20
CA PRO A 33 -4.41 6.19 -9.18
C PRO A 33 -4.08 5.81 -10.62
N PHE A 34 -2.91 5.23 -10.87
CA PHE A 34 -2.53 4.78 -12.21
C PHE A 34 -3.37 3.60 -12.68
N MET A 35 -3.69 2.66 -11.80
CA MET A 35 -4.59 1.55 -12.17
C MET A 35 -5.99 2.04 -12.50
N ILE A 36 -6.52 3.05 -11.78
CA ILE A 36 -7.81 3.65 -12.12
C ILE A 36 -7.76 4.21 -13.56
N LEU A 37 -6.68 4.88 -13.96
CA LEU A 37 -6.53 5.37 -15.35
C LEU A 37 -6.52 4.22 -16.36
N VAL A 38 -5.77 3.16 -16.11
CA VAL A 38 -5.71 1.99 -17.00
C VAL A 38 -7.06 1.28 -17.06
N PHE A 39 -7.72 1.08 -15.92
CA PHE A 39 -9.01 0.40 -15.84
C PHE A 39 -10.14 1.23 -16.48
N ASN A 40 -10.09 2.57 -16.36
CA ASN A 40 -10.99 3.46 -17.11
C ASN A 40 -10.80 3.30 -18.62
N HIS A 41 -9.55 3.25 -19.10
CA HIS A 41 -9.25 3.03 -20.51
C HIS A 41 -9.72 1.66 -21.02
N GLN A 42 -9.73 0.66 -20.15
CA GLN A 42 -10.24 -0.68 -20.44
C GLN A 42 -11.78 -0.78 -20.34
N GLY A 43 -12.46 0.28 -19.92
CA GLY A 43 -13.92 0.32 -19.82
C GLY A 43 -14.49 -0.46 -18.63
N PHE A 44 -13.72 -0.57 -17.52
CA PHE A 44 -14.22 -1.22 -16.30
C PHE A 44 -15.34 -0.41 -15.66
N SER A 45 -16.27 -1.10 -15.00
CA SER A 45 -17.40 -0.46 -14.33
C SER A 45 -16.95 0.54 -13.27
N GLN A 46 -17.50 1.76 -13.30
CA GLN A 46 -17.22 2.82 -12.32
C GLN A 46 -17.60 2.44 -10.89
N GLU A 47 -18.51 1.50 -10.72
CA GLU A 47 -18.93 1.01 -9.40
C GLU A 47 -17.83 0.27 -8.66
N VAL A 48 -16.97 -0.45 -9.39
CA VAL A 48 -15.94 -1.33 -8.79
C VAL A 48 -14.51 -0.89 -9.08
N ILE A 49 -14.31 0.13 -9.91
CA ILE A 49 -12.98 0.50 -10.42
C ILE A 49 -11.97 0.83 -9.32
N VAL A 50 -12.40 1.56 -8.30
CA VAL A 50 -11.54 1.95 -7.17
C VAL A 50 -11.25 0.75 -6.29
N HIS A 51 -12.26 -0.10 -6.04
CA HIS A 51 -12.09 -1.35 -5.30
C HIS A 51 -11.07 -2.25 -6.00
N MET A 52 -11.21 -2.43 -7.31
CA MET A 52 -10.29 -3.23 -8.10
C MET A 52 -8.86 -2.66 -8.11
N ALA A 53 -8.72 -1.33 -8.21
CA ALA A 53 -7.42 -0.69 -8.19
C ALA A 53 -6.72 -0.87 -6.84
N ILE A 54 -7.43 -0.69 -5.73
CA ILE A 54 -6.90 -0.89 -4.38
C ILE A 54 -6.54 -2.36 -4.14
N ALA A 55 -7.45 -3.29 -4.45
CA ALA A 55 -7.25 -4.72 -4.24
C ALA A 55 -6.10 -5.28 -5.09
N THR A 56 -6.05 -4.89 -6.38
CA THR A 56 -4.97 -5.28 -7.29
C THR A 56 -3.64 -4.70 -6.84
N GLY A 57 -3.63 -3.42 -6.41
CA GLY A 57 -2.45 -2.77 -5.84
C GLY A 57 -1.92 -3.50 -4.61
N MET A 58 -2.82 -3.88 -3.70
CA MET A 58 -2.43 -4.62 -2.49
C MET A 58 -1.88 -6.01 -2.83
N ALA A 59 -2.47 -6.73 -3.78
CA ALA A 59 -1.95 -8.02 -4.24
C ALA A 59 -0.53 -7.89 -4.81
N THR A 60 -0.19 -6.79 -5.50
CA THR A 60 1.18 -6.55 -5.99
C THR A 60 2.18 -6.29 -4.86
N ILE A 61 1.72 -5.77 -3.71
CA ILE A 61 2.57 -5.54 -2.53
C ILE A 61 3.14 -6.86 -1.99
N LEU A 62 2.45 -7.99 -2.13
CA LEU A 62 2.98 -9.31 -1.76
C LEU A 62 4.36 -9.56 -2.40
N PHE A 63 4.46 -9.29 -3.68
CA PHE A 63 5.68 -9.52 -4.46
C PHE A 63 6.76 -8.48 -4.14
N THR A 64 6.38 -7.21 -4.05
CA THR A 64 7.32 -6.13 -3.75
C THR A 64 7.89 -6.23 -2.33
N THR A 65 7.04 -6.56 -1.34
CA THR A 65 7.49 -6.72 0.05
C THR A 65 8.35 -7.97 0.22
N THR A 66 8.03 -9.09 -0.42
CA THR A 66 8.88 -10.30 -0.40
C THR A 66 10.28 -9.97 -0.88
N SER A 67 10.39 -9.24 -2.00
CA SER A 67 11.67 -8.83 -2.56
C SER A 67 12.41 -7.83 -1.63
N ALA A 68 11.69 -6.88 -1.03
CA ALA A 68 12.25 -5.92 -0.08
C ALA A 68 12.71 -6.60 1.22
N ILE A 69 11.92 -7.54 1.76
CA ILE A 69 12.27 -8.33 2.93
C ILE A 69 13.60 -9.06 2.71
N TRP A 70 13.74 -9.73 1.57
CA TRP A 70 14.97 -10.45 1.24
C TRP A 70 16.19 -9.52 1.24
N ALA A 71 16.06 -8.31 0.67
CA ALA A 71 17.12 -7.32 0.66
C ALA A 71 17.45 -6.79 2.07
N HIS A 72 16.46 -6.53 2.92
CA HIS A 72 16.67 -6.05 4.29
C HIS A 72 17.15 -7.15 5.25
N HIS A 73 16.69 -8.39 5.06
CA HIS A 73 17.10 -9.54 5.86
C HIS A 73 18.59 -9.83 5.73
N LYS A 74 19.14 -9.78 4.52
CA LYS A 74 20.58 -9.94 4.28
C LYS A 74 21.45 -8.95 5.07
N HIS A 75 20.89 -7.82 5.48
CA HIS A 75 21.58 -6.78 6.22
C HIS A 75 21.28 -6.80 7.72
N GLY A 76 20.52 -7.79 8.22
CA GLY A 76 20.19 -7.92 9.64
C GLY A 76 19.41 -6.74 10.23
N SER A 77 18.70 -5.97 9.38
CA SER A 77 18.05 -4.72 9.79
C SER A 77 16.61 -4.92 10.29
N ILE A 78 16.02 -6.11 10.12
CA ILE A 78 14.64 -6.41 10.51
C ILE A 78 14.61 -6.92 11.95
N ASP A 79 13.79 -6.30 12.78
CA ASP A 79 13.43 -6.85 14.11
C ASP A 79 12.25 -7.83 13.97
N TRP A 80 12.60 -9.11 13.83
CA TRP A 80 11.61 -10.18 13.66
C TRP A 80 10.70 -10.38 14.88
N LYS A 81 11.15 -10.05 16.09
CA LYS A 81 10.33 -10.12 17.30
C LYS A 81 9.20 -9.09 17.22
N LEU A 82 9.54 -7.88 16.82
CA LEU A 82 8.58 -6.80 16.64
C LEU A 82 7.59 -7.12 15.50
N VAL A 83 8.10 -7.66 14.37
CA VAL A 83 7.26 -8.13 13.26
C VAL A 83 6.28 -9.20 13.73
N ALA A 84 6.75 -10.23 14.43
CA ALA A 84 5.90 -11.31 14.93
C ALA A 84 4.85 -10.82 15.94
N SER A 85 5.19 -9.83 16.79
CA SER A 85 4.28 -9.29 17.80
C SER A 85 3.16 -8.43 17.20
N LEU A 86 3.41 -7.70 16.12
CA LEU A 86 2.42 -6.85 15.44
C LEU A 86 1.58 -7.62 14.40
N SER A 87 2.14 -8.65 13.78
CA SER A 87 1.50 -9.39 12.68
C SER A 87 0.12 -9.96 13.01
N PRO A 88 -0.16 -10.57 14.18
CA PRO A 88 -1.48 -11.11 14.46
C PRO A 88 -2.59 -10.07 14.40
N GLY A 89 -2.37 -8.90 15.01
CA GLY A 89 -3.31 -7.79 14.94
C GLY A 89 -3.47 -7.27 13.51
N LEU A 90 -2.35 -7.06 12.81
CA LEU A 90 -2.36 -6.60 11.42
C LEU A 90 -3.15 -7.55 10.50
N VAL A 91 -2.96 -8.86 10.64
CA VAL A 91 -3.69 -9.87 9.84
C VAL A 91 -5.18 -9.78 10.10
N ILE A 92 -5.61 -9.78 11.36
CA ILE A 92 -7.04 -9.71 11.69
C ILE A 92 -7.65 -8.40 11.21
N GLY A 93 -6.99 -7.27 11.48
CA GLY A 93 -7.46 -5.96 11.00
C GLY A 93 -7.54 -5.88 9.49
N SER A 94 -6.54 -6.40 8.77
CA SER A 94 -6.53 -6.37 7.30
C SER A 94 -7.56 -7.31 6.68
N LEU A 95 -7.85 -8.44 7.29
CA LEU A 95 -8.93 -9.34 6.85
C LEU A 95 -10.28 -8.65 6.99
N ILE A 96 -10.58 -8.11 8.17
CA ILE A 96 -11.87 -7.42 8.42
C ILE A 96 -12.00 -6.19 7.53
N GLY A 97 -10.96 -5.37 7.45
CA GLY A 97 -10.97 -4.16 6.64
C GLY A 97 -11.03 -4.44 5.13
N GLY A 98 -10.44 -5.54 4.68
CA GLY A 98 -10.43 -5.94 3.26
C GLY A 98 -11.65 -6.77 2.82
N SER A 99 -12.47 -7.27 3.74
CA SER A 99 -13.68 -8.03 3.42
C SER A 99 -14.94 -7.16 3.54
N GLU A 100 -15.67 -7.28 4.63
CA GLU A 100 -17.00 -6.70 4.81
C GLU A 100 -16.99 -5.15 4.77
N ILE A 101 -16.01 -4.52 5.40
CA ILE A 101 -15.93 -3.05 5.44
C ILE A 101 -15.62 -2.49 4.05
N PHE A 102 -14.73 -3.15 3.33
CA PHE A 102 -14.30 -2.70 1.99
C PHE A 102 -15.43 -2.83 0.97
N GLU A 103 -16.19 -3.91 1.00
CA GLU A 103 -17.32 -4.14 0.12
C GLU A 103 -18.50 -3.21 0.45
N ALA A 104 -18.74 -2.93 1.74
CA ALA A 104 -19.83 -2.06 2.18
C ALA A 104 -19.63 -0.58 1.79
N LEU A 105 -18.40 -0.16 1.51
CA LEU A 105 -18.09 1.19 1.07
C LEU A 105 -18.34 1.32 -0.43
N ASN A 106 -19.15 2.29 -0.83
CA ASN A 106 -19.27 2.59 -2.25
C ASN A 106 -18.01 3.30 -2.79
N THR A 107 -17.80 3.23 -4.10
CA THR A 107 -16.62 3.79 -4.79
C THR A 107 -16.39 5.27 -4.45
N SER A 108 -17.45 6.08 -4.29
CA SER A 108 -17.31 7.50 -3.99
C SER A 108 -16.67 7.76 -2.64
N TRP A 109 -17.15 7.08 -1.59
CA TRP A 109 -16.61 7.20 -0.25
C TRP A 109 -15.20 6.61 -0.14
N LEU A 110 -14.96 5.49 -0.82
CA LEU A 110 -13.64 4.87 -0.85
C LEU A 110 -12.60 5.76 -1.54
N SER A 111 -12.99 6.39 -2.67
CA SER A 111 -12.14 7.37 -3.38
C SER A 111 -11.83 8.59 -2.53
N LEU A 112 -12.84 9.13 -1.84
CA LEU A 112 -12.67 10.28 -0.95
C LEU A 112 -11.75 9.94 0.22
N PHE A 113 -11.97 8.80 0.86
CA PHE A 113 -11.13 8.32 1.95
C PHE A 113 -9.68 8.15 1.51
N PHE A 114 -9.47 7.54 0.34
CA PHE A 114 -8.15 7.38 -0.26
C PHE A 114 -7.49 8.73 -0.57
N ALA A 115 -8.23 9.67 -1.15
CA ALA A 115 -7.73 11.01 -1.45
C ALA A 115 -7.27 11.76 -0.17
N ILE A 116 -8.10 11.76 0.86
CA ILE A 116 -7.78 12.37 2.17
C ILE A 116 -6.53 11.73 2.76
N PHE A 117 -6.43 10.41 2.69
CA PHE A 117 -5.27 9.69 3.23
C PHE A 117 -3.98 10.00 2.45
N ILE A 118 -4.05 10.12 1.13
CA ILE A 118 -2.89 10.54 0.32
C ILE A 118 -2.47 11.97 0.69
N VAL A 119 -3.40 12.91 0.86
CA VAL A 119 -3.10 14.28 1.31
C VAL A 119 -2.39 14.25 2.66
N TYR A 120 -2.94 13.52 3.63
CA TYR A 120 -2.33 13.38 4.95
C TYR A 120 -0.89 12.86 4.86
N THR A 121 -0.69 11.78 4.10
CA THR A 121 0.64 11.18 3.92
C THR A 121 1.61 12.11 3.21
N SER A 122 1.13 12.81 2.18
CA SER A 122 1.92 13.80 1.46
C SER A 122 2.39 14.93 2.40
N ILE A 123 1.49 15.50 3.19
CA ILE A 123 1.83 16.53 4.18
C ILE A 123 2.84 16.00 5.19
N GLN A 124 2.66 14.78 5.68
CA GLN A 124 3.60 14.14 6.61
C GLN A 124 5.00 13.99 6.01
N MET A 125 5.07 13.63 4.72
CA MET A 125 6.35 13.51 4.00
C MET A 125 7.03 14.85 3.74
N LEU A 126 6.24 15.88 3.34
CA LEU A 126 6.75 17.22 3.09
C LEU A 126 7.27 17.89 4.37
N LEU A 127 6.55 17.74 5.47
CA LEU A 127 6.96 18.28 6.77
C LEU A 127 8.19 17.56 7.33
N ASN A 128 8.46 16.32 6.90
CA ASN A 128 9.56 15.47 7.37
C ASN A 128 9.74 15.48 8.89
N LYS A 129 8.65 15.72 9.64
CA LYS A 129 8.68 15.73 11.11
C LYS A 129 8.80 14.31 11.60
N LYS A 130 9.90 14.01 12.29
CA LYS A 130 10.04 12.74 13.01
C LYS A 130 9.23 12.83 14.30
N PRO A 131 8.38 11.83 14.62
CA PRO A 131 7.76 11.77 15.93
C PRO A 131 8.84 11.83 17.00
N LYS A 132 8.60 12.64 18.05
CA LYS A 132 9.50 12.62 19.20
C LYS A 132 9.32 11.28 19.90
N ALA A 133 10.39 10.54 20.08
CA ALA A 133 10.43 9.35 20.89
C ALA A 133 9.96 9.70 22.31
N GLY A 134 8.96 9.02 22.80
CA GLY A 134 8.35 9.40 24.09
C GLY A 134 7.78 8.22 24.87
N ARG A 135 7.76 7.03 24.31
CA ARG A 135 7.17 5.83 24.95
C ARG A 135 7.98 4.58 24.59
N ASP A 136 7.91 3.60 25.47
CA ASP A 136 8.32 2.23 25.18
C ASP A 136 7.24 1.51 24.36
N LEU A 137 7.61 0.39 23.76
CA LEU A 137 6.65 -0.46 23.04
C LEU A 137 5.56 -0.93 24.00
N PRO A 138 4.27 -0.80 23.64
CA PRO A 138 3.18 -1.32 24.44
C PRO A 138 3.32 -2.83 24.66
N GLY A 139 2.68 -3.36 25.69
CA GLY A 139 2.56 -4.80 25.88
C GLY A 139 1.79 -5.47 24.74
N THR A 140 1.78 -6.80 24.73
CA THR A 140 1.22 -7.63 23.63
C THR A 140 -0.20 -7.23 23.23
N LEU A 141 -1.08 -6.91 24.18
CA LEU A 141 -2.45 -6.49 23.90
C LEU A 141 -2.51 -5.13 23.21
N GLY A 142 -1.63 -4.20 23.61
CA GLY A 142 -1.52 -2.88 22.96
C GLY A 142 -0.97 -2.98 21.54
N LEU A 143 0.01 -3.84 21.30
CA LEU A 143 0.54 -4.14 19.96
C LEU A 143 -0.51 -4.80 19.07
N PHE A 144 -1.30 -5.73 19.62
CA PHE A 144 -2.40 -6.37 18.91
C PHE A 144 -3.48 -5.35 18.52
N GLY A 145 -3.94 -4.51 19.48
CA GLY A 145 -4.96 -3.48 19.20
C GLY A 145 -4.49 -2.46 18.17
N PHE A 146 -3.26 -1.95 18.31
CA PHE A 146 -2.67 -1.06 17.30
C PHE A 146 -2.52 -1.75 15.96
N GLY A 147 -2.06 -3.01 15.93
CA GLY A 147 -1.94 -3.81 14.72
C GLY A 147 -3.28 -3.97 14.00
N SER A 148 -4.35 -4.30 14.74
CA SER A 148 -5.70 -4.46 14.17
C SER A 148 -6.21 -3.16 13.54
N PHE A 149 -6.06 -2.04 14.23
CA PHE A 149 -6.39 -0.72 13.68
C PHE A 149 -5.56 -0.39 12.44
N ALA A 150 -4.24 -0.57 12.52
CA ALA A 150 -3.33 -0.28 11.41
C ALA A 150 -3.57 -1.19 10.20
N GLY A 151 -3.90 -2.46 10.43
CA GLY A 151 -4.24 -3.42 9.39
C GLY A 151 -5.53 -3.05 8.67
N ALA A 152 -6.60 -2.74 9.41
CA ALA A 152 -7.88 -2.31 8.83
C ALA A 152 -7.72 -1.02 8.01
N LEU A 153 -7.01 -0.02 8.54
CA LEU A 153 -6.77 1.22 7.81
C LEU A 153 -5.89 1.00 6.57
N SER A 154 -4.89 0.12 6.66
CA SER A 154 -4.00 -0.20 5.53
C SER A 154 -4.73 -0.91 4.40
N SER A 155 -5.66 -1.80 4.70
CA SER A 155 -6.48 -2.48 3.70
C SER A 155 -7.41 -1.52 2.97
N LEU A 156 -8.06 -0.59 3.67
CA LEU A 156 -8.93 0.41 3.03
C LEU A 156 -8.17 1.35 2.06
N VAL A 157 -6.89 1.57 2.31
CA VAL A 157 -6.04 2.46 1.49
C VAL A 157 -5.23 1.72 0.44
N GLY A 158 -5.15 0.40 0.50
CA GLY A 158 -4.28 -0.35 -0.41
C GLY A 158 -2.78 -0.07 -0.19
N ALA A 159 -2.37 0.23 1.03
CA ALA A 159 -1.01 0.54 1.38
C ALA A 159 -0.41 -0.52 2.31
N GLY A 160 0.86 -0.85 2.15
CA GLY A 160 1.56 -1.87 2.96
C GLY A 160 1.82 -1.50 4.43
N GLY A 161 1.04 -0.57 5.00
CA GLY A 161 1.03 -0.21 6.42
C GLY A 161 2.18 0.66 6.92
N ALA A 162 3.22 0.88 6.14
CA ALA A 162 4.42 1.60 6.56
C ALA A 162 4.15 3.04 7.04
N PHE A 163 3.13 3.70 6.47
CA PHE A 163 2.73 5.05 6.87
C PHE A 163 2.24 5.17 8.30
N ILE A 164 1.75 4.08 8.85
CA ILE A 164 1.21 4.00 10.20
C ILE A 164 2.23 3.31 11.11
N THR A 165 2.80 2.21 10.65
CA THR A 165 3.69 1.38 11.46
C THR A 165 5.05 2.05 11.70
N VAL A 166 5.63 2.76 10.69
CA VAL A 166 6.91 3.45 10.88
C VAL A 166 6.80 4.59 11.88
N PRO A 167 5.85 5.55 11.76
CA PRO A 167 5.66 6.59 12.78
C PRO A 167 5.41 6.02 14.18
N PHE A 168 4.61 4.97 14.29
CA PHE A 168 4.36 4.31 15.57
C PHE A 168 5.65 3.73 16.18
N MET A 169 6.42 2.98 15.40
CA MET A 169 7.70 2.42 15.86
C MET A 169 8.69 3.50 16.27
N LEU A 170 8.77 4.61 15.51
CA LEU A 170 9.61 5.76 15.86
C LEU A 170 9.15 6.42 17.15
N TRP A 171 7.84 6.55 17.37
CA TRP A 171 7.27 7.06 18.62
C TRP A 171 7.58 6.16 19.81
N CYS A 172 7.66 4.85 19.58
CA CYS A 172 8.06 3.83 20.55
C CYS A 172 9.59 3.62 20.65
N ASN A 173 10.39 4.63 20.30
CA ASN A 173 11.86 4.59 20.47
C ASN A 173 12.61 3.57 19.59
N VAL A 174 11.97 2.97 18.59
CA VAL A 174 12.64 2.08 17.64
C VAL A 174 13.54 2.90 16.70
N LYS A 175 14.76 2.44 16.48
CA LYS A 175 15.72 3.12 15.58
C LYS A 175 15.14 3.25 14.16
N PRO A 176 15.32 4.40 13.47
CA PRO A 176 14.69 4.64 12.17
C PRO A 176 14.96 3.57 11.11
N HIS A 177 16.19 3.09 11.00
CA HIS A 177 16.54 2.05 10.03
C HIS A 177 15.89 0.70 10.34
N VAL A 178 15.74 0.35 11.64
CA VAL A 178 15.02 -0.86 12.09
C VAL A 178 13.52 -0.70 11.82
N ALA A 179 12.94 0.46 12.13
CA ALA A 179 11.52 0.73 11.89
C ALA A 179 11.15 0.59 10.41
N MET A 180 11.97 1.17 9.51
CA MET A 180 11.75 1.06 8.06
C MET A 180 11.89 -0.40 7.56
N ALA A 181 12.95 -1.11 7.99
CA ALA A 181 13.17 -2.49 7.59
C ALA A 181 12.08 -3.43 8.14
N SER A 182 11.70 -3.28 9.42
CA SER A 182 10.65 -4.08 10.05
C SER A 182 9.27 -3.79 9.44
N SER A 183 9.00 -2.54 9.05
CA SER A 183 7.78 -2.19 8.32
C SER A 183 7.66 -2.92 6.98
N SER A 184 8.76 -3.13 6.26
CA SER A 184 8.73 -3.98 5.06
C SER A 184 8.32 -5.42 5.40
N GLY A 185 8.78 -5.95 6.56
CA GLY A 185 8.35 -7.26 7.07
C GLY A 185 6.86 -7.32 7.41
N LEU A 186 6.31 -6.23 7.97
CA LEU A 186 4.89 -6.12 8.30
C LEU A 186 4.00 -5.96 7.06
N GLY A 187 4.53 -5.42 5.97
CA GLY A 187 3.80 -5.23 4.72
C GLY A 187 3.32 -6.55 4.10
N PHE A 188 4.06 -7.64 4.25
CA PHE A 188 3.66 -8.95 3.71
C PHE A 188 2.40 -9.52 4.38
N PRO A 189 2.32 -9.67 5.73
CA PRO A 189 1.10 -10.17 6.36
C PRO A 189 -0.12 -9.27 6.15
N ILE A 190 0.06 -7.94 6.09
CA ILE A 190 -1.02 -7.00 5.73
C ILE A 190 -1.53 -7.29 4.33
N ALA A 191 -0.63 -7.35 3.34
CA ALA A 191 -1.00 -7.55 1.95
C ALA A 191 -1.63 -8.93 1.71
N ALA A 192 -1.13 -9.99 2.36
CA ALA A 192 -1.70 -11.33 2.26
C ALA A 192 -3.13 -11.37 2.81
N ALA A 193 -3.31 -10.87 4.03
CA ALA A 193 -4.62 -10.86 4.68
C ALA A 193 -5.64 -10.00 3.92
N ALA A 194 -5.26 -8.78 3.53
CA ALA A 194 -6.15 -7.89 2.76
C ALA A 194 -6.51 -8.49 1.39
N THR A 195 -5.55 -9.08 0.67
CA THR A 195 -5.81 -9.70 -0.63
C THR A 195 -6.82 -10.85 -0.50
N VAL A 196 -6.66 -11.70 0.51
CA VAL A 196 -7.65 -12.75 0.82
C VAL A 196 -9.01 -12.13 1.14
N GLY A 197 -9.05 -11.08 1.95
CA GLY A 197 -10.28 -10.36 2.28
C GLY A 197 -10.99 -9.82 1.04
N TYR A 198 -10.28 -9.18 0.12
CA TYR A 198 -10.86 -8.66 -1.13
C TYR A 198 -11.36 -9.75 -2.06
N MET A 199 -10.67 -10.90 -2.13
CA MET A 199 -11.12 -12.03 -2.94
C MET A 199 -12.40 -12.64 -2.36
N TYR A 200 -12.44 -12.79 -1.04
CA TYR A 200 -13.59 -13.40 -0.35
C TYR A 200 -14.82 -12.47 -0.34
N GLY A 201 -14.65 -11.21 0.06
CA GLY A 201 -15.75 -10.26 0.17
C GLY A 201 -16.46 -9.97 -1.15
N SER A 202 -15.75 -10.00 -2.28
CA SER A 202 -16.31 -9.71 -3.60
C SER A 202 -16.55 -10.96 -4.46
N TRP A 203 -16.60 -12.13 -3.85
CA TRP A 203 -16.79 -13.37 -4.60
C TRP A 203 -18.18 -13.41 -5.28
N GLY A 204 -18.15 -13.53 -6.62
CA GLY A 204 -19.39 -13.55 -7.42
C GLY A 204 -20.02 -12.18 -7.71
N HIS A 205 -19.32 -11.08 -7.44
CA HIS A 205 -19.83 -9.76 -7.78
C HIS A 205 -20.04 -9.62 -9.32
N PRO A 206 -21.23 -9.17 -9.78
CA PRO A 206 -21.64 -9.30 -11.19
C PRO A 206 -20.84 -8.41 -12.16
N ASN A 207 -20.23 -7.32 -11.69
CA ASN A 207 -19.59 -6.31 -12.54
C ASN A 207 -18.06 -6.49 -12.67
N LEU A 208 -17.55 -7.69 -12.36
CA LEU A 208 -16.11 -7.96 -12.44
C LEU A 208 -15.70 -8.39 -13.85
N PRO A 209 -14.59 -7.86 -14.39
CA PRO A 209 -14.07 -8.27 -15.69
C PRO A 209 -13.47 -9.68 -15.64
N SER A 210 -13.42 -10.32 -16.80
CA SER A 210 -12.79 -11.64 -16.95
C SER A 210 -11.31 -11.60 -16.54
N GLY A 211 -10.89 -12.63 -15.79
CA GLY A 211 -9.52 -12.69 -15.23
C GLY A 211 -9.37 -12.06 -13.85
N SER A 212 -10.48 -11.68 -13.20
CA SER A 212 -10.48 -11.23 -11.82
C SER A 212 -10.75 -12.38 -10.85
N LEU A 213 -10.12 -12.33 -9.69
CA LEU A 213 -10.47 -13.12 -8.50
C LEU A 213 -11.00 -12.15 -7.44
N GLY A 214 -12.33 -12.04 -7.33
CA GLY A 214 -12.94 -10.96 -6.61
C GLY A 214 -12.47 -9.61 -7.18
N PHE A 215 -12.20 -8.64 -6.34
CA PHE A 215 -11.69 -7.34 -6.79
C PHE A 215 -10.24 -7.37 -7.30
N VAL A 216 -9.52 -8.48 -7.21
CA VAL A 216 -8.12 -8.58 -7.66
C VAL A 216 -8.06 -8.94 -9.14
N TYR A 217 -7.57 -8.02 -9.97
CA TYR A 217 -7.39 -8.24 -11.41
C TYR A 217 -6.02 -8.86 -11.70
N LEU A 218 -6.01 -10.19 -11.92
CA LEU A 218 -4.78 -10.98 -12.06
C LEU A 218 -3.84 -10.51 -13.19
N PRO A 219 -4.33 -10.15 -14.39
CA PRO A 219 -3.42 -9.71 -15.46
C PRO A 219 -2.58 -8.49 -15.06
N ALA A 220 -3.18 -7.52 -14.33
CA ALA A 220 -2.43 -6.37 -13.86
C ALA A 220 -1.45 -6.75 -12.73
N VAL A 221 -1.85 -7.66 -11.82
CA VAL A 221 -0.94 -8.17 -10.77
C VAL A 221 0.32 -8.76 -11.42
N VAL A 222 0.17 -9.62 -12.43
CA VAL A 222 1.31 -10.27 -13.10
C VAL A 222 2.22 -9.23 -13.76
N CYS A 223 1.66 -8.31 -14.55
CA CYS A 223 2.45 -7.26 -15.24
C CYS A 223 3.26 -6.42 -14.26
N ILE A 224 2.65 -5.99 -13.16
CA ILE A 224 3.29 -5.15 -12.15
C ILE A 224 4.30 -5.96 -11.34
N ALA A 225 3.94 -7.17 -10.88
CA ALA A 225 4.79 -8.02 -10.05
C ALA A 225 6.10 -8.39 -10.74
N VAL A 226 6.05 -8.80 -12.01
CA VAL A 226 7.23 -9.19 -12.79
C VAL A 226 8.30 -8.10 -12.76
N VAL A 227 7.91 -6.84 -12.94
CA VAL A 227 8.88 -5.74 -12.99
C VAL A 227 9.26 -5.26 -11.60
N SER A 228 8.29 -5.18 -10.69
CA SER A 228 8.50 -4.65 -9.33
C SER A 228 9.44 -5.54 -8.49
N ILE A 229 9.45 -6.86 -8.69
CA ILE A 229 10.38 -7.79 -8.05
C ILE A 229 11.84 -7.40 -8.34
N PHE A 230 12.15 -6.95 -9.55
CA PHE A 230 13.51 -6.55 -9.92
C PHE A 230 13.85 -5.13 -9.49
N THR A 231 12.87 -4.23 -9.49
CA THR A 231 13.13 -2.81 -9.17
C THR A 231 13.12 -2.52 -7.67
N ALA A 232 12.38 -3.27 -6.85
CA ALA A 232 12.34 -3.08 -5.39
C ALA A 232 13.71 -3.28 -4.71
N PRO A 233 14.51 -4.31 -5.01
CA PRO A 233 15.86 -4.43 -4.46
C PRO A 233 16.80 -3.31 -4.87
N LEU A 234 16.63 -2.76 -6.09
CA LEU A 234 17.40 -1.60 -6.54
C LEU A 234 17.09 -0.37 -5.70
N GLY A 235 15.78 -0.12 -5.44
CA GLY A 235 15.33 0.93 -4.54
C GLY A 235 15.92 0.78 -3.13
N ALA A 236 15.83 -0.41 -2.56
CA ALA A 236 16.37 -0.70 -1.23
C ALA A 236 17.90 -0.49 -1.13
N ARG A 237 18.66 -0.81 -2.19
CA ARG A 237 20.11 -0.53 -2.25
C ARG A 237 20.38 0.98 -2.35
N MET A 238 19.61 1.71 -3.13
CA MET A 238 19.77 3.16 -3.31
C MET A 238 19.34 3.96 -2.09
N ALA A 239 18.43 3.46 -1.26
CA ALA A 239 17.99 4.09 -0.02
C ALA A 239 19.16 4.45 0.93
N ARG A 240 20.28 3.73 0.83
CA ARG A 240 21.49 3.97 1.62
C ARG A 240 22.41 5.06 1.05
N LYS A 241 22.25 5.43 -0.22
CA LYS A 241 23.11 6.38 -0.94
C LYS A 241 22.44 7.74 -1.15
N LEU A 242 21.12 7.81 -1.10
CA LEU A 242 20.35 9.02 -1.38
C LEU A 242 19.94 9.73 -0.10
N ASP A 243 19.79 11.04 -0.19
CA ASP A 243 19.17 11.82 0.89
C ASP A 243 17.67 11.49 0.97
N VAL A 244 17.33 10.70 1.98
CA VAL A 244 15.96 10.26 2.24
C VAL A 244 15.01 11.44 2.44
N ALA A 245 15.49 12.58 2.93
CA ALA A 245 14.66 13.77 3.15
C ALA A 245 14.26 14.44 1.83
N GLN A 246 15.19 14.58 0.89
CA GLN A 246 14.89 15.10 -0.44
C GLN A 246 13.93 14.19 -1.19
N LEU A 247 14.17 12.90 -1.11
CA LEU A 247 13.34 11.90 -1.76
C LEU A 247 11.90 11.90 -1.24
N LYS A 248 11.71 11.98 0.10
CA LYS A 248 10.39 12.11 0.71
C LYS A 248 9.67 13.37 0.25
N ARG A 249 10.39 14.49 0.04
CA ARG A 249 9.79 15.73 -0.47
C ARG A 249 9.30 15.56 -1.90
N ILE A 250 10.14 15.01 -2.80
CA ILE A 250 9.75 14.76 -4.20
C ILE A 250 8.53 13.85 -4.24
N PHE A 251 8.57 12.78 -3.46
CA PHE A 251 7.46 11.84 -3.38
C PHE A 251 6.20 12.47 -2.79
N GLY A 252 6.34 13.31 -1.76
CA GLY A 252 5.23 14.07 -1.18
C GLY A 252 4.56 15.00 -2.20
N VAL A 253 5.32 15.71 -3.04
CA VAL A 253 4.76 16.55 -4.12
C VAL A 253 4.02 15.69 -5.15
N MET A 254 4.60 14.56 -5.55
CA MET A 254 3.94 13.62 -6.48
C MET A 254 2.63 13.09 -5.89
N LEU A 255 2.61 12.72 -4.62
CA LEU A 255 1.40 12.28 -3.93
C LEU A 255 0.33 13.38 -3.88
N LEU A 256 0.69 14.66 -3.71
CA LEU A 256 -0.28 15.77 -3.77
C LEU A 256 -0.94 15.88 -5.14
N MET A 257 -0.19 15.72 -6.22
CA MET A 257 -0.75 15.71 -7.57
C MET A 257 -1.71 14.53 -7.77
N LEU A 258 -1.34 13.34 -7.27
CA LEU A 258 -2.20 12.16 -7.31
C LEU A 258 -3.43 12.31 -6.42
N ALA A 259 -3.31 12.98 -5.27
CA ALA A 259 -4.46 13.29 -4.41
C ALA A 259 -5.47 14.20 -5.11
N ALA A 260 -5.01 15.22 -5.83
CA ALA A 260 -5.87 16.09 -6.63
C ALA A 260 -6.62 15.31 -7.71
N PHE A 261 -5.94 14.37 -8.39
CA PHE A 261 -6.56 13.47 -9.34
C PHE A 261 -7.65 12.60 -8.67
N MET A 262 -7.32 11.95 -7.54
CA MET A 262 -8.27 11.10 -6.80
C MET A 262 -9.47 11.89 -6.27
N PHE A 263 -9.27 13.14 -5.86
CA PHE A 263 -10.35 14.02 -5.44
C PHE A 263 -11.30 14.34 -6.60
N ASN A 264 -10.76 14.56 -7.80
CA ASN A 264 -11.57 14.76 -9.00
C ASN A 264 -12.34 13.49 -9.38
N GLU A 265 -11.74 12.29 -9.28
CA GLU A 265 -12.45 11.02 -9.48
C GLU A 265 -13.58 10.81 -8.44
N SER A 266 -13.32 11.17 -7.17
CA SER A 266 -14.34 11.13 -6.14
C SER A 266 -15.54 12.06 -6.49
N ARG A 267 -15.28 13.29 -6.95
CA ARG A 267 -16.35 14.21 -7.37
C ARG A 267 -17.20 13.64 -8.50
N LYS A 268 -16.58 13.07 -9.53
CA LYS A 268 -17.28 12.41 -10.63
C LYS A 268 -18.16 11.27 -10.12
N ALA A 269 -17.65 10.47 -9.18
CA ALA A 269 -18.38 9.35 -8.59
C ALA A 269 -19.57 9.82 -7.72
N PHE A 270 -19.54 11.05 -7.19
CA PHE A 270 -20.68 11.68 -6.50
C PHE A 270 -21.67 12.38 -7.47
N GLY A 271 -21.36 12.45 -8.78
CA GLY A 271 -22.19 13.07 -9.80
C GLY A 271 -22.03 14.59 -9.94
N TYR A 272 -20.86 15.14 -9.51
CA TYR A 272 -20.50 16.57 -9.63
C TYR A 272 -19.40 16.81 -10.64
#